data_647d9408df002b0490adf55771b3cf75
#
_entry.id   647d9408df002b0490adf55771b3cf75
#
_cell.length_a   1.000
_cell.length_b   1.000
_cell.length_c   1.000
_cell.angle_alpha   90.00
_cell.angle_beta   90.00
_cell.angle_gamma   90.00
#
_symmetry.space_group_name_H-M   'P 1'
#
loop_
_entity.id
_entity.type
_entity.pdbx_description
1 polymer ?
#
loop_
_entity_poly.entity_id
_entity_poly.type
_entity_poly.pdbx_seq_one_letter_code
_entity_poly.pdbx_strand_id
1 'polypeptide(L)'
;MSKNKLSKGQQRRVNANHQRRLKTTAEKADYDDNLFGETSEGIVISRFGMHADVESADGSVHRCNIRRTIRSLVTGDRVVWRPGKDAADGVSVKGIVEAVHERTSVLTRPDFYDGVKPIAANIDQIVVVSAILPELSLNIIDRYLVACEAQDIEPLIVLNKIDLLDDDGLRFVNEQMDIYRNIGYRVLMVSSRTQDGLKPLEAALTDRISIFAGQSGVGKSSLLNALLGLNEDQILTNDVSDVSGLGQHTTTAARLYHFPHGGDVIDSPGVREFGLWHLEAEQITHGFVEFHDYLGHCKYRDCKHDNDPGCALREAVENGKIAESRFENYHRILESMEQVQVKTRKNFSSSDD
;
A
#
# COMPACT_ATOMS: atom_id res chain seq x y z
N MET A 1 -30.67 -4.66 10.19
CA MET A 1 -30.83 -3.21 10.50
C MET A 1 -29.91 -2.40 9.63
N SER A 2 -30.45 -1.64 8.68
CA SER A 2 -29.70 -0.85 7.69
C SER A 2 -28.93 0.26 8.38
N LYS A 3 -27.60 0.23 8.43
CA LYS A 3 -26.76 1.36 8.86
C LYS A 3 -26.67 2.37 7.73
N ASN A 4 -27.29 3.54 7.93
CA ASN A 4 -27.33 4.66 7.00
C ASN A 4 -25.93 5.10 6.59
N LYS A 5 -25.57 4.92 5.32
CA LYS A 5 -24.47 5.65 4.69
C LYS A 5 -24.80 7.13 4.72
N LEU A 6 -23.88 7.94 5.27
CA LEU A 6 -24.02 9.39 5.29
C LEU A 6 -24.19 9.91 3.85
N SER A 7 -25.21 10.73 3.62
CA SER A 7 -25.40 11.36 2.32
C SER A 7 -24.23 12.29 1.97
N LYS A 8 -23.96 12.53 0.66
CA LYS A 8 -22.90 13.45 0.21
C LYS A 8 -22.97 14.83 0.90
N GLY A 9 -24.17 15.28 1.25
CA GLY A 9 -24.38 16.54 2.00
C GLY A 9 -23.97 16.45 3.46
N GLN A 10 -24.16 15.31 4.11
CA GLN A 10 -23.72 15.07 5.48
C GLN A 10 -22.19 14.92 5.53
N GLN A 11 -21.58 14.28 4.54
CA GLN A 11 -20.13 14.16 4.41
C GLN A 11 -19.45 15.50 4.20
N ARG A 12 -20.05 16.39 3.35
CA ARG A 12 -19.59 17.79 3.18
C ARG A 12 -19.71 18.61 4.47
N ARG A 13 -20.77 18.43 5.25
CA ARG A 13 -20.93 19.08 6.56
C ARG A 13 -19.94 18.56 7.59
N VAL A 14 -19.64 17.28 7.61
CA VAL A 14 -18.60 16.68 8.46
C VAL A 14 -17.24 17.22 8.11
N ASN A 15 -16.90 17.29 6.81
CA ASN A 15 -15.61 17.85 6.36
C ASN A 15 -15.52 19.37 6.61
N ALA A 16 -16.60 20.13 6.39
CA ALA A 16 -16.63 21.56 6.70
C ALA A 16 -16.51 21.83 8.21
N ASN A 17 -17.12 20.99 9.06
CA ASN A 17 -16.95 21.06 10.51
C ASN A 17 -15.55 20.62 10.93
N HIS A 18 -14.94 19.67 10.23
CA HIS A 18 -13.55 19.28 10.46
C HIS A 18 -12.60 20.43 10.14
N GLN A 19 -12.75 21.08 8.98
CA GLN A 19 -11.96 22.25 8.60
C GLN A 19 -12.22 23.47 9.52
N ARG A 20 -13.47 23.68 9.99
CA ARG A 20 -13.73 24.70 11.02
C ARG A 20 -13.05 24.37 12.36
N ARG A 21 -13.01 23.11 12.76
CA ARG A 21 -12.31 22.67 13.98
C ARG A 21 -10.82 22.78 13.84
N LEU A 22 -10.22 22.56 12.68
CA LEU A 22 -8.82 22.87 12.39
C LEU A 22 -8.51 24.37 12.54
N LYS A 23 -9.48 25.26 12.27
CA LYS A 23 -9.35 26.71 12.47
C LYS A 23 -9.74 27.19 13.88
N THR A 24 -10.47 26.40 14.67
CA THR A 24 -10.99 26.77 16.00
C THR A 24 -10.41 25.91 17.14
N THR A 25 -9.31 25.18 16.93
CA THR A 25 -8.67 24.34 17.97
C THR A 25 -7.93 25.16 19.04
N ALA A 26 -8.42 26.36 19.32
CA ALA A 26 -7.98 27.16 20.47
C ALA A 26 -8.78 26.88 21.75
N GLU A 27 -9.85 26.06 21.72
CA GLU A 27 -10.73 25.87 22.87
C GLU A 27 -11.11 24.40 23.08
N LYS A 28 -10.37 23.73 23.89
CA LYS A 28 -10.55 22.66 24.89
C LYS A 28 -9.37 21.69 24.88
N ALA A 29 -8.37 22.05 25.64
CA ALA A 29 -7.16 21.25 25.87
C ALA A 29 -7.52 20.00 26.68
N ASP A 30 -7.37 18.80 26.04
CA ASP A 30 -7.25 17.52 26.75
C ASP A 30 -5.87 17.41 27.46
N TYR A 31 -4.98 18.40 27.23
CA TYR A 31 -3.63 18.48 27.78
C TYR A 31 -3.29 19.95 28.09
N ASP A 32 -2.57 20.19 29.19
CA ASP A 32 -2.06 21.52 29.51
C ASP A 32 -1.04 21.97 28.45
N ASP A 33 -1.38 22.99 27.68
CA ASP A 33 -0.53 23.52 26.59
C ASP A 33 0.85 24.00 27.07
N ASN A 34 0.99 24.29 28.34
CA ASN A 34 2.29 24.71 28.95
C ASN A 34 3.30 23.56 28.99
N LEU A 35 2.85 22.31 28.89
CA LEU A 35 3.71 21.12 28.90
C LEU A 35 4.38 20.84 27.56
N PHE A 36 4.03 21.58 26.51
CA PHE A 36 4.55 21.35 25.16
C PHE A 36 5.37 22.53 24.64
N GLY A 37 6.31 22.21 23.76
CA GLY A 37 7.12 23.18 23.03
C GLY A 37 6.36 23.85 21.88
N GLU A 38 7.09 24.48 20.98
CA GLU A 38 6.54 25.06 19.74
C GLU A 38 6.08 23.96 18.77
N THR A 39 5.18 24.33 17.86
CA THR A 39 4.72 23.42 16.80
C THR A 39 5.83 23.17 15.79
N SER A 40 5.96 21.94 15.36
CA SER A 40 6.93 21.48 14.36
C SER A 40 6.27 20.54 13.37
N GLU A 41 6.84 20.47 12.16
CA GLU A 41 6.45 19.49 11.14
C GLU A 41 7.17 18.18 11.38
N GLY A 42 6.53 17.06 10.99
CA GLY A 42 7.13 15.74 11.09
C GLY A 42 6.41 14.70 10.26
N ILE A 43 7.00 13.52 10.17
CA ILE A 43 6.42 12.34 9.51
C ILE A 43 6.21 11.22 10.55
N VAL A 44 5.09 10.53 10.45
CA VAL A 44 4.79 9.38 11.29
C VAL A 44 5.54 8.16 10.77
N ILE A 45 6.56 7.71 11.48
CA ILE A 45 7.34 6.52 11.12
C ILE A 45 6.74 5.23 11.66
N SER A 46 5.93 5.31 12.72
CA SER A 46 5.22 4.15 13.28
C SER A 46 4.08 4.57 14.20
N ARG A 47 3.04 3.73 14.32
CA ARG A 47 1.91 3.96 15.22
C ARG A 47 1.63 2.76 16.10
N PHE A 48 1.44 2.98 17.40
CA PHE A 48 1.16 1.97 18.42
C PHE A 48 -0.05 2.38 19.29
N GLY A 49 -1.22 1.91 18.94
CA GLY A 49 -2.44 2.25 19.68
C GLY A 49 -2.70 3.77 19.72
N MET A 50 -2.54 4.40 20.89
CA MET A 50 -2.72 5.84 21.12
C MET A 50 -1.41 6.64 21.03
N HIS A 51 -0.33 6.03 20.60
CA HIS A 51 0.97 6.65 20.43
C HIS A 51 1.46 6.54 18.98
N ALA A 52 2.29 7.49 18.58
CA ALA A 52 3.03 7.47 17.33
C ALA A 52 4.47 7.87 17.55
N ASP A 53 5.38 7.31 16.79
CA ASP A 53 6.73 7.81 16.65
C ASP A 53 6.74 8.79 15.48
N VAL A 54 7.10 10.03 15.75
CA VAL A 54 7.16 11.12 14.78
C VAL A 54 8.63 11.50 14.60
N GLU A 55 9.08 11.51 13.37
CA GLU A 55 10.40 12.01 12.99
C GLU A 55 10.30 13.47 12.58
N SER A 56 11.16 14.28 13.14
CA SER A 56 11.32 15.70 12.81
C SER A 56 12.33 15.91 11.68
N ALA A 57 12.40 17.12 11.13
CA ALA A 57 13.24 17.45 9.98
C ALA A 57 14.76 17.22 10.21
N ASP A 58 15.21 17.14 11.45
CA ASP A 58 16.59 16.84 11.83
C ASP A 58 16.87 15.33 11.97
N GLY A 59 15.87 14.47 11.68
CA GLY A 59 15.96 13.01 11.79
C GLY A 59 15.76 12.47 13.21
N SER A 60 15.48 13.33 14.20
CA SER A 60 15.22 12.87 15.55
C SER A 60 13.80 12.29 15.68
N VAL A 61 13.69 11.17 16.41
CA VAL A 61 12.42 10.45 16.58
C VAL A 61 11.84 10.69 17.95
N HIS A 62 10.59 11.14 17.98
CA HIS A 62 9.88 11.50 19.21
C HIS A 62 8.63 10.65 19.40
N ARG A 63 8.48 10.05 20.60
CA ARG A 63 7.25 9.36 20.98
C ARG A 63 6.18 10.40 21.34
N CYS A 64 5.11 10.41 20.57
CA CYS A 64 4.01 11.36 20.71
C CYS A 64 2.70 10.66 21.10
N ASN A 65 1.88 11.34 21.91
CA ASN A 65 0.49 11.03 22.10
C ASN A 65 -0.32 11.53 20.87
N ILE A 66 -1.45 10.91 20.59
CA ILE A 66 -2.33 11.31 19.50
C ILE A 66 -3.53 12.03 20.11
N ARG A 67 -3.84 13.27 19.65
CA ARG A 67 -5.06 13.95 20.09
C ARG A 67 -6.30 13.13 19.73
N ARG A 68 -7.27 13.08 20.62
CA ARG A 68 -8.55 12.35 20.42
C ARG A 68 -9.37 12.85 19.23
N THR A 69 -9.12 14.08 18.78
CA THR A 69 -9.73 14.66 17.58
C THR A 69 -9.21 14.04 16.28
N ILE A 70 -8.05 13.41 16.31
CA ILE A 70 -7.44 12.71 15.15
C ILE A 70 -8.04 11.30 15.07
N ARG A 71 -8.98 11.12 14.13
CA ARG A 71 -9.69 9.83 13.96
C ARG A 71 -8.84 8.73 13.35
N SER A 72 -7.90 9.10 12.49
CA SER A 72 -7.06 8.15 11.77
C SER A 72 -5.66 8.74 11.62
N LEU A 73 -4.68 8.05 12.15
CA LEU A 73 -3.26 8.34 11.96
C LEU A 73 -2.61 7.04 11.52
N VAL A 74 -1.78 7.08 10.47
CA VAL A 74 -1.07 5.92 9.94
C VAL A 74 0.38 6.27 9.62
N THR A 75 1.22 5.26 9.41
CA THR A 75 2.60 5.42 8.96
C THR A 75 2.65 6.15 7.61
N GLY A 76 3.56 7.10 7.46
CA GLY A 76 3.67 7.98 6.30
C GLY A 76 2.85 9.27 6.39
N ASP A 77 1.99 9.45 7.42
CA ASP A 77 1.28 10.71 7.61
C ASP A 77 2.25 11.86 7.91
N ARG A 78 2.07 12.98 7.21
CA ARG A 78 2.70 14.24 7.54
C ARG A 78 1.87 14.95 8.60
N VAL A 79 2.51 15.40 9.67
CA VAL A 79 1.83 15.89 10.87
C VAL A 79 2.43 17.17 11.40
N VAL A 80 1.57 17.98 11.99
CA VAL A 80 1.98 19.04 12.91
C VAL A 80 1.98 18.44 14.31
N TRP A 81 3.11 18.57 15.02
CA TRP A 81 3.29 18.03 16.36
C TRP A 81 4.04 19.01 17.27
N ARG A 82 4.04 18.73 18.56
CA ARG A 82 4.78 19.53 19.56
C ARG A 82 5.60 18.60 20.44
N PRO A 83 6.89 18.88 20.67
CA PRO A 83 7.68 18.14 21.64
C PRO A 83 7.16 18.36 23.05
N GLY A 84 7.23 17.36 23.89
CA GLY A 84 6.99 17.51 25.32
C GLY A 84 8.15 18.28 25.97
N LYS A 85 7.87 19.15 26.94
CA LYS A 85 8.87 19.77 27.79
C LYS A 85 9.17 18.84 28.96
N ASP A 86 10.41 18.86 29.45
CA ASP A 86 10.73 18.17 30.69
C ASP A 86 10.00 18.88 31.83
N ALA A 87 9.24 18.13 32.60
CA ALA A 87 8.58 18.65 33.78
C ALA A 87 9.62 18.92 34.90
N ALA A 88 9.35 19.88 35.75
CA ALA A 88 10.23 20.28 36.88
C ALA A 88 10.59 19.11 37.82
N ASP A 89 9.77 18.03 37.77
CA ASP A 89 9.88 16.81 38.61
C ASP A 89 10.74 15.73 37.92
N GLY A 90 11.39 15.99 36.79
CA GLY A 90 12.23 15.05 36.06
C GLY A 90 11.43 14.02 35.26
N VAL A 91 10.11 14.17 35.11
CA VAL A 91 9.25 13.33 34.25
C VAL A 91 9.28 13.91 32.84
N SER A 92 9.84 13.16 31.88
CA SER A 92 9.78 13.54 30.47
C SER A 92 8.36 13.42 29.94
N VAL A 93 7.79 14.51 29.44
CA VAL A 93 6.47 14.53 28.81
C VAL A 93 6.62 14.09 27.36
N LYS A 94 5.84 13.10 26.95
CA LYS A 94 5.78 12.69 25.53
C LYS A 94 5.24 13.83 24.68
N GLY A 95 5.73 13.95 23.45
CA GLY A 95 5.18 14.88 22.47
C GLY A 95 3.71 14.63 22.17
N ILE A 96 3.10 15.51 21.39
CA ILE A 96 1.70 15.40 21.00
C ILE A 96 1.52 15.72 19.52
N VAL A 97 0.82 14.84 18.80
CA VAL A 97 0.37 15.09 17.41
C VAL A 97 -0.89 15.96 17.46
N GLU A 98 -0.80 17.15 16.87
CA GLU A 98 -1.84 18.18 16.86
C GLU A 98 -2.79 18.04 15.66
N ALA A 99 -2.22 17.83 14.46
CA ALA A 99 -2.96 17.75 13.21
C ALA A 99 -2.28 16.82 12.22
N VAL A 100 -3.05 16.35 11.24
CA VAL A 100 -2.59 15.55 10.10
C VAL A 100 -2.85 16.34 8.84
N HIS A 101 -1.83 16.48 7.98
CA HIS A 101 -1.95 17.10 6.68
C HIS A 101 -2.83 16.28 5.72
N GLU A 102 -3.28 16.90 4.65
CA GLU A 102 -3.99 16.20 3.57
C GLU A 102 -3.06 15.17 2.93
N ARG A 103 -3.57 13.95 2.75
CA ARG A 103 -2.83 12.84 2.19
C ARG A 103 -2.86 12.91 0.67
N THR A 104 -1.73 12.67 0.02
CA THR A 104 -1.65 12.54 -1.45
C THR A 104 -2.14 11.18 -1.92
N SER A 105 -1.89 10.14 -1.14
CA SER A 105 -2.35 8.77 -1.38
C SER A 105 -2.67 8.06 -0.07
N VAL A 106 -3.49 7.01 -0.12
CA VAL A 106 -3.83 6.20 1.06
C VAL A 106 -3.93 4.75 0.66
N LEU A 107 -3.05 3.91 1.20
CA LEU A 107 -3.21 2.48 1.10
C LEU A 107 -4.22 1.99 2.13
N THR A 108 -5.23 1.28 1.65
CA THR A 108 -6.32 0.76 2.47
C THR A 108 -6.39 -0.75 2.45
N ARG A 109 -6.95 -1.33 3.49
CA ARG A 109 -7.34 -2.74 3.52
C ARG A 109 -8.80 -2.86 3.95
N PRO A 110 -9.49 -3.95 3.57
CA PRO A 110 -10.80 -4.26 4.10
C PRO A 110 -10.76 -4.39 5.63
N ASP A 111 -11.78 -3.85 6.28
CA ASP A 111 -12.04 -4.05 7.70
C ASP A 111 -13.40 -4.74 7.86
N PHE A 112 -13.45 -5.80 8.68
CA PHE A 112 -14.66 -6.59 8.89
C PHE A 112 -15.83 -5.78 9.47
N TYR A 113 -15.53 -4.69 10.21
CA TYR A 113 -16.54 -3.91 10.93
C TYR A 113 -16.86 -2.56 10.30
N ASP A 114 -15.88 -1.90 9.66
CA ASP A 114 -15.97 -0.49 9.24
C ASP A 114 -15.74 -0.25 7.73
N GLY A 115 -15.73 -1.31 6.92
CA GLY A 115 -15.54 -1.22 5.47
C GLY A 115 -14.08 -1.20 5.07
N VAL A 116 -13.41 -0.04 5.01
CA VAL A 116 -12.02 0.10 4.56
C VAL A 116 -11.20 0.86 5.59
N LYS A 117 -10.06 0.30 6.01
CA LYS A 117 -9.17 0.89 7.00
C LYS A 117 -7.85 1.34 6.37
N PRO A 118 -7.44 2.60 6.55
CA PRO A 118 -6.11 3.06 6.15
C PRO A 118 -5.00 2.30 6.91
N ILE A 119 -3.94 1.92 6.22
CA ILE A 119 -2.77 1.24 6.77
C ILE A 119 -1.47 2.01 6.57
N ALA A 120 -1.37 2.80 5.50
CA ALA A 120 -0.26 3.70 5.22
C ALA A 120 -0.74 4.87 4.37
N ALA A 121 0.01 5.98 4.36
CA ALA A 121 -0.33 7.21 3.63
C ALA A 121 0.88 7.81 2.92
N ASN A 122 0.60 8.68 1.94
CA ASN A 122 1.58 9.43 1.17
C ASN A 122 2.59 8.51 0.45
N ILE A 123 2.09 7.41 -0.11
CA ILE A 123 2.86 6.42 -0.83
C ILE A 123 2.95 6.86 -2.29
N ASP A 124 4.16 6.92 -2.84
CA ASP A 124 4.40 7.31 -4.22
C ASP A 124 4.31 6.13 -5.18
N GLN A 125 4.71 4.92 -4.72
CA GLN A 125 4.68 3.72 -5.57
C GLN A 125 4.57 2.41 -4.79
N ILE A 126 4.02 1.40 -5.45
CA ILE A 126 4.02 0.02 -4.97
C ILE A 126 4.98 -0.81 -5.84
N VAL A 127 6.03 -1.33 -5.22
CA VAL A 127 6.98 -2.25 -5.85
C VAL A 127 6.40 -3.65 -5.83
N VAL A 128 5.87 -4.07 -6.98
CA VAL A 128 5.28 -5.42 -7.18
C VAL A 128 6.42 -6.39 -7.46
N VAL A 129 6.88 -7.08 -6.43
CA VAL A 129 7.98 -8.04 -6.53
C VAL A 129 7.46 -9.40 -6.97
N SER A 130 7.97 -9.88 -8.08
CA SER A 130 7.83 -11.25 -8.55
C SER A 130 9.21 -11.90 -8.68
N ALA A 131 9.27 -13.19 -8.93
CA ALA A 131 10.52 -13.92 -9.13
C ALA A 131 10.29 -15.11 -10.03
N ILE A 132 11.39 -15.74 -10.45
CA ILE A 132 11.38 -16.95 -11.25
C ILE A 132 11.14 -18.18 -10.37
N LEU A 133 11.55 -18.09 -9.10
CA LEU A 133 11.31 -19.09 -8.06
C LEU A 133 10.72 -18.38 -6.81
N PRO A 134 9.50 -18.76 -6.36
CA PRO A 134 8.60 -19.77 -6.96
C PRO A 134 8.19 -19.38 -8.39
N GLU A 135 7.58 -20.30 -9.13
CA GLU A 135 7.21 -20.13 -10.53
C GLU A 135 6.57 -18.77 -10.83
N LEU A 136 7.05 -18.12 -11.89
CA LEU A 136 6.56 -16.82 -12.32
C LEU A 136 5.07 -16.90 -12.68
N SER A 137 4.25 -16.16 -11.97
CA SER A 137 2.82 -16.08 -12.21
C SER A 137 2.41 -14.68 -12.67
N LEU A 138 2.09 -14.53 -13.94
CA LEU A 138 1.58 -13.27 -14.49
C LEU A 138 0.22 -12.89 -13.86
N ASN A 139 -0.60 -13.88 -13.53
CA ASN A 139 -1.89 -13.63 -12.86
C ASN A 139 -1.73 -12.91 -11.51
N ILE A 140 -0.66 -13.19 -10.79
CA ILE A 140 -0.39 -12.54 -9.51
C ILE A 140 0.11 -11.11 -9.72
N ILE A 141 0.97 -10.90 -10.70
CA ILE A 141 1.37 -9.54 -11.10
C ILE A 141 0.12 -8.73 -11.45
N ASP A 142 -0.76 -9.28 -12.30
CA ASP A 142 -1.99 -8.61 -12.73
C ASP A 142 -2.91 -8.24 -11.56
N ARG A 143 -3.03 -9.13 -10.56
CA ARG A 143 -3.78 -8.84 -9.32
C ARG A 143 -3.24 -7.63 -8.57
N TYR A 144 -1.92 -7.53 -8.46
CA TYR A 144 -1.30 -6.38 -7.79
C TYR A 144 -1.45 -5.11 -8.61
N LEU A 145 -1.33 -5.19 -9.95
CA LEU A 145 -1.55 -4.02 -10.82
C LEU A 145 -2.97 -3.48 -10.68
N VAL A 146 -3.98 -4.36 -10.80
CA VAL A 146 -5.40 -3.96 -10.61
C VAL A 146 -5.61 -3.33 -9.23
N ALA A 147 -4.96 -3.84 -8.20
CA ALA A 147 -5.07 -3.27 -6.86
C ALA A 147 -4.37 -1.91 -6.72
N CYS A 148 -3.27 -1.68 -7.42
CA CYS A 148 -2.58 -0.38 -7.49
C CYS A 148 -3.45 0.65 -8.22
N GLU A 149 -3.97 0.31 -9.41
CA GLU A 149 -4.84 1.17 -10.20
C GLU A 149 -6.12 1.57 -9.42
N ALA A 150 -6.72 0.61 -8.70
CA ALA A 150 -7.90 0.89 -7.88
C ALA A 150 -7.66 1.86 -6.73
N GLN A 151 -6.41 2.10 -6.34
CA GLN A 151 -6.01 3.02 -5.27
C GLN A 151 -5.24 4.25 -5.78
N ASP A 152 -5.11 4.38 -7.09
CA ASP A 152 -4.39 5.47 -7.76
C ASP A 152 -2.94 5.62 -7.23
N ILE A 153 -2.23 4.47 -7.11
CA ILE A 153 -0.83 4.42 -6.68
C ILE A 153 0.01 3.76 -7.79
N GLU A 154 1.08 4.42 -8.22
CA GLU A 154 1.95 3.98 -9.32
C GLU A 154 2.57 2.60 -9.03
N PRO A 155 2.39 1.57 -9.88
CA PRO A 155 3.07 0.29 -9.74
C PRO A 155 4.45 0.30 -10.40
N LEU A 156 5.41 -0.37 -9.74
CA LEU A 156 6.72 -0.72 -10.31
C LEU A 156 6.87 -2.24 -10.26
N ILE A 157 6.91 -2.89 -11.40
CA ILE A 157 7.11 -4.35 -11.48
C ILE A 157 8.60 -4.63 -11.32
N VAL A 158 8.95 -5.50 -10.37
CA VAL A 158 10.32 -5.93 -10.11
C VAL A 158 10.40 -7.45 -10.20
N LEU A 159 11.09 -7.95 -11.23
CA LEU A 159 11.40 -9.35 -11.36
C LEU A 159 12.75 -9.65 -10.72
N ASN A 160 12.73 -10.37 -9.61
CA ASN A 160 13.91 -10.71 -8.82
C ASN A 160 14.48 -12.10 -9.19
N LYS A 161 15.69 -12.37 -8.72
CA LYS A 161 16.42 -13.65 -8.88
C LYS A 161 16.80 -13.97 -10.34
N ILE A 162 17.02 -12.95 -11.16
CA ILE A 162 17.43 -13.15 -12.57
C ILE A 162 18.79 -13.85 -12.70
N ASP A 163 19.58 -13.85 -11.64
CA ASP A 163 20.86 -14.59 -11.54
C ASP A 163 20.71 -16.11 -11.66
N LEU A 164 19.48 -16.62 -11.56
CA LEU A 164 19.18 -18.05 -11.71
C LEU A 164 18.85 -18.46 -13.15
N LEU A 165 18.79 -17.52 -14.08
CA LEU A 165 18.48 -17.76 -15.48
C LEU A 165 19.73 -17.89 -16.35
N ASP A 166 19.64 -18.78 -17.31
CA ASP A 166 20.52 -18.79 -18.49
C ASP A 166 20.01 -17.83 -19.56
N ASP A 167 20.71 -17.73 -20.69
CA ASP A 167 20.37 -16.81 -21.77
C ASP A 167 19.00 -17.11 -22.39
N ASP A 168 18.57 -18.37 -22.46
CA ASP A 168 17.26 -18.76 -22.99
C ASP A 168 16.16 -18.37 -22.03
N GLY A 169 16.35 -18.62 -20.74
CA GLY A 169 15.45 -18.21 -19.69
C GLY A 169 15.30 -16.68 -19.61
N LEU A 170 16.40 -15.93 -19.76
CA LEU A 170 16.37 -14.47 -19.79
C LEU A 170 15.57 -13.95 -20.99
N ARG A 171 15.71 -14.56 -22.18
CA ARG A 171 14.93 -14.19 -23.36
C ARG A 171 13.42 -14.43 -23.12
N PHE A 172 13.06 -15.63 -22.68
CA PHE A 172 11.67 -15.99 -22.40
C PHE A 172 11.03 -15.03 -21.40
N VAL A 173 11.71 -14.74 -20.30
CA VAL A 173 11.17 -13.86 -19.27
C VAL A 173 11.09 -12.41 -19.72
N ASN A 174 12.03 -11.95 -20.55
CA ASN A 174 11.95 -10.61 -21.15
C ASN A 174 10.70 -10.48 -22.04
N GLU A 175 10.39 -11.47 -22.87
CA GLU A 175 9.17 -11.49 -23.69
C GLU A 175 7.91 -11.39 -22.84
N GLN A 176 7.86 -12.09 -21.69
CA GLN A 176 6.75 -11.96 -20.75
C GLN A 176 6.66 -10.56 -20.14
N MET A 177 7.78 -9.95 -19.78
CA MET A 177 7.82 -8.61 -19.21
C MET A 177 7.54 -7.51 -20.25
N ASP A 178 7.81 -7.76 -21.53
CA ASP A 178 7.47 -6.83 -22.61
C ASP A 178 5.96 -6.62 -22.77
N ILE A 179 5.13 -7.59 -22.38
CA ILE A 179 3.68 -7.40 -22.29
C ILE A 179 3.36 -6.18 -21.42
N TYR A 180 3.97 -6.07 -20.25
CA TYR A 180 3.75 -4.97 -19.30
C TYR A 180 4.39 -3.67 -19.76
N ARG A 181 5.61 -3.72 -20.32
CA ARG A 181 6.28 -2.53 -20.85
C ARG A 181 5.49 -1.90 -21.99
N ASN A 182 4.91 -2.72 -22.86
CA ASN A 182 4.09 -2.26 -23.99
C ASN A 182 2.77 -1.60 -23.56
N ILE A 183 2.25 -1.97 -22.39
CA ILE A 183 1.09 -1.32 -21.75
C ILE A 183 1.49 0.03 -21.13
N GLY A 184 2.77 0.22 -20.80
CA GLY A 184 3.30 1.43 -20.17
C GLY A 184 3.80 1.25 -18.74
N TYR A 185 3.74 0.05 -18.18
CA TYR A 185 4.27 -0.22 -16.86
C TYR A 185 5.79 -0.23 -16.82
N ARG A 186 6.36 0.33 -15.76
CA ARG A 186 7.80 0.24 -15.49
C ARG A 186 8.13 -1.16 -15.00
N VAL A 187 9.14 -1.78 -15.64
CA VAL A 187 9.59 -3.14 -15.30
C VAL A 187 11.10 -3.12 -15.10
N LEU A 188 11.55 -3.60 -13.94
CA LEU A 188 12.95 -3.81 -13.61
C LEU A 188 13.21 -5.31 -13.41
N MET A 189 14.36 -5.75 -13.90
CA MET A 189 14.87 -7.09 -13.69
C MET A 189 16.11 -6.99 -12.80
N VAL A 190 16.07 -7.63 -11.63
CA VAL A 190 17.08 -7.44 -10.57
C VAL A 190 17.56 -8.76 -9.97
N SER A 191 18.71 -8.69 -9.32
CA SER A 191 19.18 -9.74 -8.43
C SER A 191 19.69 -9.12 -7.12
N SER A 192 19.15 -9.58 -5.99
CA SER A 192 19.67 -9.20 -4.68
C SER A 192 21.03 -9.79 -4.34
N ARG A 193 21.57 -10.69 -5.17
CA ARG A 193 22.86 -11.34 -4.97
C ARG A 193 24.03 -10.61 -5.59
N THR A 194 23.76 -9.68 -6.51
CA THR A 194 24.81 -8.92 -7.19
C THR A 194 24.64 -7.44 -6.88
N GLN A 195 25.74 -6.78 -6.49
CA GLN A 195 25.71 -5.37 -6.10
C GLN A 195 25.26 -4.45 -7.24
N ASP A 196 25.69 -4.75 -8.48
CA ASP A 196 25.25 -3.99 -9.67
C ASP A 196 23.81 -4.30 -10.08
N GLY A 197 23.27 -5.44 -9.66
CA GLY A 197 21.90 -5.87 -9.97
C GLY A 197 20.82 -5.04 -9.27
N LEU A 198 21.14 -4.28 -8.23
CA LEU A 198 20.20 -3.45 -7.48
C LEU A 198 20.20 -1.98 -7.91
N LYS A 199 21.23 -1.48 -8.59
CA LYS A 199 21.34 -0.07 -8.99
C LYS A 199 20.11 0.49 -9.71
N PRO A 200 19.48 -0.22 -10.67
CA PRO A 200 18.26 0.27 -11.31
C PRO A 200 17.08 0.42 -10.32
N LEU A 201 17.01 -0.46 -9.34
CA LEU A 201 15.98 -0.40 -8.29
C LEU A 201 16.27 0.74 -7.31
N GLU A 202 17.50 0.91 -6.87
CA GLU A 202 17.90 2.04 -6.01
C GLU A 202 17.54 3.37 -6.67
N ALA A 203 17.86 3.55 -7.96
CA ALA A 203 17.49 4.75 -8.70
C ALA A 203 15.98 4.97 -8.81
N ALA A 204 15.19 3.89 -8.90
CA ALA A 204 13.74 3.97 -8.97
C ALA A 204 13.08 4.27 -7.61
N LEU A 205 13.78 4.02 -6.50
CA LEU A 205 13.32 4.26 -5.14
C LEU A 205 13.71 5.64 -4.59
N THR A 206 14.70 6.29 -5.20
CA THR A 206 15.22 7.60 -4.74
C THR A 206 14.09 8.63 -4.70
N ASP A 207 14.01 9.39 -3.60
CA ASP A 207 13.02 10.46 -3.34
C ASP A 207 11.56 9.99 -3.37
N ARG A 208 11.29 8.69 -3.19
CA ARG A 208 9.95 8.12 -3.17
C ARG A 208 9.67 7.33 -1.90
N ILE A 209 8.44 7.40 -1.42
CA ILE A 209 7.93 6.50 -0.39
C ILE A 209 7.35 5.27 -1.08
N SER A 210 7.96 4.12 -0.85
CA SER A 210 7.64 2.87 -1.55
C SER A 210 7.10 1.81 -0.60
N ILE A 211 6.29 0.92 -1.15
CA ILE A 211 5.81 -0.29 -0.48
C ILE A 211 6.18 -1.50 -1.32
N PHE A 212 6.69 -2.56 -0.69
CA PHE A 212 7.01 -3.82 -1.37
C PHE A 212 5.89 -4.83 -1.18
N ALA A 213 5.22 -5.16 -2.28
CA ALA A 213 4.17 -6.18 -2.35
C ALA A 213 4.63 -7.37 -3.20
N GLY A 214 3.99 -8.53 -3.03
CA GLY A 214 4.31 -9.74 -3.79
C GLY A 214 4.18 -11.00 -2.95
N GLN A 215 4.24 -12.17 -3.58
CA GLN A 215 4.11 -13.46 -2.93
C GLN A 215 5.19 -13.76 -1.89
N SER A 216 4.92 -14.75 -1.04
CA SER A 216 5.96 -15.33 -0.20
C SER A 216 7.04 -15.99 -1.05
N GLY A 217 8.30 -15.89 -0.61
CA GLY A 217 9.45 -16.53 -1.27
C GLY A 217 10.01 -15.80 -2.51
N VAL A 218 9.41 -14.71 -3.02
CA VAL A 218 9.95 -13.95 -4.17
C VAL A 218 11.19 -13.11 -3.82
N GLY A 219 11.56 -13.02 -2.54
CA GLY A 219 12.77 -12.34 -2.09
C GLY A 219 12.59 -10.89 -1.66
N LYS A 220 11.37 -10.46 -1.28
CA LYS A 220 11.11 -9.09 -0.78
C LYS A 220 12.03 -8.70 0.39
N SER A 221 12.10 -9.54 1.43
CA SER A 221 12.95 -9.27 2.59
C SER A 221 14.44 -9.22 2.22
N SER A 222 14.88 -10.08 1.30
CA SER A 222 16.28 -10.06 0.81
C SER A 222 16.60 -8.78 0.05
N LEU A 223 15.67 -8.29 -0.80
CA LEU A 223 15.79 -7.01 -1.49
C LEU A 223 15.84 -5.86 -0.49
N LEU A 224 14.90 -5.82 0.46
CA LEU A 224 14.85 -4.76 1.47
C LEU A 224 16.11 -4.74 2.35
N ASN A 225 16.60 -5.91 2.79
CA ASN A 225 17.83 -5.99 3.58
C ASN A 225 19.04 -5.47 2.79
N ALA A 226 19.16 -5.87 1.52
CA ALA A 226 20.24 -5.41 0.66
C ALA A 226 20.18 -3.89 0.40
N LEU A 227 18.98 -3.35 0.15
CA LEU A 227 18.75 -1.92 -0.09
C LEU A 227 18.96 -1.06 1.17
N LEU A 228 18.63 -1.57 2.35
CA LEU A 228 18.80 -0.90 3.65
C LEU A 228 20.23 -1.06 4.20
N GLY A 229 21.07 -1.87 3.55
CA GLY A 229 22.42 -2.15 4.02
C GLY A 229 22.46 -2.90 5.36
N LEU A 230 21.40 -3.68 5.67
CA LEU A 230 21.29 -4.43 6.91
C LEU A 230 22.13 -5.71 6.83
N ASN A 231 22.89 -6.00 7.89
CA ASN A 231 23.59 -7.26 8.04
C ASN A 231 22.64 -8.41 8.36
N GLU A 232 23.09 -9.67 8.19
CA GLU A 232 22.29 -10.87 8.43
C GLU A 232 21.64 -10.91 9.82
N ASP A 233 22.26 -10.31 10.83
CA ASP A 233 21.74 -10.20 12.20
C ASP A 233 20.65 -9.12 12.39
N GLN A 234 20.43 -8.27 11.39
CA GLN A 234 19.45 -7.14 11.40
C GLN A 234 18.30 -7.36 10.44
N ILE A 235 18.07 -8.60 10.04
CA ILE A 235 17.06 -8.98 9.05
C ILE A 235 15.68 -8.42 9.43
N LEU A 236 15.00 -7.74 8.48
CA LEU A 236 13.56 -7.42 8.56
C LEU A 236 12.75 -8.73 8.48
N THR A 237 12.91 -9.60 9.45
CA THR A 237 12.06 -10.75 9.69
C THR A 237 11.04 -10.37 10.76
N ASN A 238 10.03 -11.20 10.95
CA ASN A 238 8.97 -11.01 11.97
C ASN A 238 9.50 -10.79 13.42
N ASP A 239 10.82 -10.83 13.63
CA ASP A 239 11.50 -10.80 14.92
C ASP A 239 12.10 -9.44 15.31
N VAL A 240 11.98 -8.37 14.48
CA VAL A 240 12.50 -7.02 14.83
C VAL A 240 11.69 -6.33 15.96
N SER A 241 10.90 -7.08 16.71
CA SER A 241 10.25 -6.58 17.93
C SER A 241 11.17 -6.56 19.17
N ASP A 242 12.40 -7.09 19.09
CA ASP A 242 13.24 -7.29 20.29
C ASP A 242 14.26 -6.17 20.59
N VAL A 243 14.43 -5.18 19.69
CA VAL A 243 15.41 -4.10 19.95
C VAL A 243 14.89 -3.03 20.93
N SER A 244 13.62 -3.03 21.29
CA SER A 244 13.04 -2.03 22.20
C SER A 244 12.76 -2.51 23.63
N GLY A 245 13.19 -3.71 24.06
CA GLY A 245 13.19 -4.11 25.49
C GLY A 245 11.86 -4.03 26.25
N LEU A 246 10.73 -3.88 25.60
CA LEU A 246 9.39 -3.76 26.19
C LEU A 246 8.44 -4.82 25.60
N GLY A 247 8.40 -5.97 26.26
CA GLY A 247 7.27 -6.90 26.39
C GLY A 247 6.57 -7.35 25.10
N GLN A 248 6.61 -8.67 24.89
CA GLN A 248 5.81 -9.49 23.97
C GLN A 248 4.43 -8.90 23.60
N HIS A 249 4.33 -8.22 22.46
CA HIS A 249 3.12 -8.14 21.68
C HIS A 249 3.54 -8.17 20.21
N THR A 250 3.04 -9.15 19.48
CA THR A 250 3.19 -9.35 18.04
C THR A 250 2.90 -8.02 17.32
N THR A 251 3.96 -7.31 16.91
CA THR A 251 3.83 -5.95 16.36
C THR A 251 3.36 -6.05 14.92
N THR A 252 2.06 -5.91 14.69
CA THR A 252 1.41 -5.75 13.37
C THR A 252 1.44 -4.29 12.88
N ALA A 253 2.30 -3.46 13.44
CA ALA A 253 2.39 -2.05 13.12
C ALA A 253 3.27 -1.81 11.90
N ALA A 254 2.79 -0.98 10.97
CA ALA A 254 3.59 -0.52 9.84
C ALA A 254 4.73 0.39 10.34
N ARG A 255 5.89 0.31 9.69
CA ARG A 255 7.03 1.17 10.00
C ARG A 255 7.69 1.69 8.72
N LEU A 256 8.07 2.96 8.75
CA LEU A 256 8.84 3.63 7.70
C LEU A 256 10.33 3.52 8.01
N TYR A 257 11.11 3.21 6.98
CA TYR A 257 12.57 3.14 7.01
C TYR A 257 13.14 3.97 5.87
N HIS A 258 14.29 4.60 6.08
CA HIS A 258 15.00 5.38 5.09
C HIS A 258 16.04 4.54 4.37
N PHE A 259 16.11 4.64 3.04
CA PHE A 259 17.18 4.03 2.26
C PHE A 259 18.46 4.89 2.35
N PRO A 260 19.64 4.27 2.48
CA PRO A 260 20.91 5.02 2.50
C PRO A 260 21.15 5.89 1.27
N HIS A 261 20.56 5.53 0.14
CA HIS A 261 20.69 6.23 -1.15
C HIS A 261 19.57 7.24 -1.40
N GLY A 262 18.72 7.49 -0.42
CA GLY A 262 17.53 8.35 -0.52
C GLY A 262 16.26 7.60 -0.84
N GLY A 263 15.11 8.19 -0.45
CA GLY A 263 13.80 7.56 -0.49
C GLY A 263 13.51 6.68 0.72
N ASP A 264 12.27 6.21 0.79
CA ASP A 264 11.72 5.56 1.98
C ASP A 264 10.98 4.28 1.64
N VAL A 265 10.90 3.37 2.58
CA VAL A 265 10.03 2.19 2.50
C VAL A 265 9.14 2.08 3.72
N ILE A 266 7.86 1.78 3.50
CA ILE A 266 6.95 1.37 4.57
C ILE A 266 6.81 -0.14 4.53
N ASP A 267 7.27 -0.81 5.59
CA ASP A 267 7.08 -2.25 5.77
C ASP A 267 6.00 -2.55 6.80
N SER A 268 5.12 -3.48 6.47
CA SER A 268 4.06 -3.96 7.35
C SER A 268 3.58 -5.34 6.93
N PRO A 269 3.31 -6.23 7.88
CA PRO A 269 2.67 -7.51 7.58
C PRO A 269 1.34 -7.37 6.83
N GLY A 270 0.54 -6.35 7.17
CA GLY A 270 -0.75 -6.08 6.53
C GLY A 270 -0.66 -5.54 5.10
N VAL A 271 0.49 -4.99 4.72
CA VAL A 271 0.77 -4.48 3.37
C VAL A 271 1.28 -5.59 2.44
N ARG A 272 1.98 -6.59 3.00
CA ARG A 272 2.50 -7.71 2.22
C ARG A 272 1.40 -8.56 1.58
N GLU A 273 0.21 -8.55 2.15
CA GLU A 273 -0.99 -9.27 1.68
C GLU A 273 -2.04 -8.34 1.07
N PHE A 274 -1.60 -7.27 0.47
CA PHE A 274 -2.42 -6.35 -0.30
C PHE A 274 -3.20 -7.13 -1.39
N GLY A 275 -4.52 -6.97 -1.45
CA GLY A 275 -5.37 -7.81 -2.28
C GLY A 275 -6.64 -7.14 -2.78
N LEU A 276 -7.35 -7.83 -3.67
CA LEU A 276 -8.51 -7.36 -4.42
C LEU A 276 -9.86 -7.55 -3.69
N TRP A 277 -9.87 -7.99 -2.46
CA TRP A 277 -11.02 -8.56 -1.73
C TRP A 277 -12.30 -7.71 -1.72
N HIS A 278 -12.18 -6.43 -1.99
CA HIS A 278 -13.27 -5.45 -1.88
C HIS A 278 -13.61 -4.77 -3.21
N LEU A 279 -12.95 -5.17 -4.31
CA LEU A 279 -13.20 -4.57 -5.61
C LEU A 279 -14.43 -5.19 -6.26
N GLU A 280 -15.27 -4.35 -6.83
CA GLU A 280 -16.37 -4.76 -7.69
C GLU A 280 -15.84 -5.11 -9.10
N ALA A 281 -16.58 -5.90 -9.86
CA ALA A 281 -16.19 -6.36 -11.20
C ALA A 281 -15.81 -5.18 -12.13
N GLU A 282 -16.55 -4.08 -12.05
CA GLU A 282 -16.29 -2.86 -12.84
C GLU A 282 -14.92 -2.25 -12.48
N GLN A 283 -14.56 -2.21 -11.19
CA GLN A 283 -13.26 -1.72 -10.74
C GLN A 283 -12.11 -2.63 -11.21
N ILE A 284 -12.33 -3.94 -11.23
CA ILE A 284 -11.35 -4.90 -11.77
C ILE A 284 -11.17 -4.66 -13.27
N THR A 285 -12.26 -4.48 -14.02
CA THR A 285 -12.21 -4.19 -15.47
C THR A 285 -11.43 -2.91 -15.75
N HIS A 286 -11.67 -1.85 -14.98
CA HIS A 286 -10.93 -0.59 -15.09
C HIS A 286 -9.46 -0.71 -14.63
N GLY A 287 -9.12 -1.64 -13.78
CA GLY A 287 -7.75 -1.90 -13.35
C GLY A 287 -6.86 -2.53 -14.45
N PHE A 288 -7.43 -2.94 -15.58
CA PHE A 288 -6.70 -3.30 -16.79
C PHE A 288 -6.64 -2.06 -17.70
N VAL A 289 -5.60 -1.26 -17.57
CA VAL A 289 -5.49 0.07 -18.21
C VAL A 289 -5.58 0.00 -19.73
N GLU A 290 -5.08 -1.07 -20.34
CA GLU A 290 -5.16 -1.34 -21.78
C GLU A 290 -6.57 -1.61 -22.28
N PHE A 291 -7.53 -1.82 -21.39
CA PHE A 291 -8.95 -2.00 -21.76
C PHE A 291 -9.65 -0.68 -21.99
N HIS A 292 -9.14 0.43 -21.44
CA HIS A 292 -9.82 1.72 -21.41
C HIS A 292 -10.25 2.20 -22.79
N ASP A 293 -9.45 1.99 -23.82
CA ASP A 293 -9.75 2.39 -25.19
C ASP A 293 -10.93 1.61 -25.83
N TYR A 294 -11.32 0.50 -25.21
CA TYR A 294 -12.35 -0.41 -25.73
C TYR A 294 -13.61 -0.43 -24.89
N LEU A 295 -13.55 0.06 -23.63
CA LEU A 295 -14.71 0.09 -22.75
C LEU A 295 -15.80 1.00 -23.31
N GLY A 296 -17.05 0.51 -23.29
CA GLY A 296 -18.20 1.21 -23.86
C GLY A 296 -18.38 1.07 -25.38
N HIS A 297 -17.46 0.39 -26.09
CA HIS A 297 -17.55 0.14 -27.53
C HIS A 297 -18.15 -1.22 -27.89
N CYS A 298 -18.54 -2.05 -26.91
CA CYS A 298 -19.22 -3.30 -27.16
C CYS A 298 -20.60 -3.07 -27.78
N LYS A 299 -21.04 -4.01 -28.63
CA LYS A 299 -22.36 -3.96 -29.28
C LYS A 299 -23.51 -3.89 -28.28
N TYR A 300 -23.38 -4.55 -27.13
CA TYR A 300 -24.37 -4.58 -26.06
C TYR A 300 -23.86 -3.87 -24.82
N ARG A 301 -24.74 -3.11 -24.14
CA ARG A 301 -24.39 -2.33 -22.94
C ARG A 301 -24.13 -3.18 -21.71
N ASP A 302 -24.70 -4.37 -21.67
CA ASP A 302 -24.60 -5.37 -20.60
C ASP A 302 -23.56 -6.46 -20.90
N CYS A 303 -22.66 -6.19 -21.85
CA CYS A 303 -21.57 -7.09 -22.22
C CYS A 303 -20.72 -7.43 -21.01
N LYS A 304 -20.54 -8.71 -20.76
CA LYS A 304 -19.70 -9.23 -19.67
C LYS A 304 -18.26 -9.49 -20.10
N HIS A 305 -17.96 -9.22 -21.37
CA HIS A 305 -16.65 -9.42 -21.99
C HIS A 305 -16.17 -10.89 -21.99
N ASP A 306 -17.10 -11.83 -21.84
CA ASP A 306 -16.82 -13.28 -21.93
C ASP A 306 -17.06 -13.79 -23.36
N ASN A 307 -18.21 -14.39 -23.63
CA ASN A 307 -18.58 -14.94 -24.94
C ASN A 307 -19.61 -14.09 -25.68
N ASP A 308 -19.76 -12.83 -25.30
CA ASP A 308 -20.73 -11.92 -25.87
C ASP A 308 -20.40 -11.56 -27.31
N PRO A 309 -21.35 -11.70 -28.26
CA PRO A 309 -21.11 -11.35 -29.66
C PRO A 309 -20.93 -9.85 -29.85
N GLY A 310 -19.87 -9.45 -30.56
CA GLY A 310 -19.52 -8.04 -30.76
C GLY A 310 -18.93 -7.37 -29.52
N CYS A 311 -18.19 -8.13 -28.71
CA CYS A 311 -17.38 -7.62 -27.61
C CYS A 311 -16.11 -6.94 -28.14
N ALA A 312 -15.95 -5.65 -27.85
CA ALA A 312 -14.81 -4.87 -28.31
C ALA A 312 -13.47 -5.34 -27.69
N LEU A 313 -13.48 -5.81 -26.44
CA LEU A 313 -12.28 -6.37 -25.81
C LEU A 313 -11.81 -7.64 -26.50
N ARG A 314 -12.73 -8.56 -26.83
CA ARG A 314 -12.38 -9.79 -27.56
C ARG A 314 -11.83 -9.49 -28.95
N GLU A 315 -12.46 -8.56 -29.67
CA GLU A 315 -11.96 -8.11 -30.96
C GLU A 315 -10.55 -7.50 -30.85
N ALA A 316 -10.30 -6.75 -29.78
CA ALA A 316 -8.96 -6.20 -29.50
C ALA A 316 -7.92 -7.30 -29.23
N VAL A 317 -8.29 -8.37 -28.53
CA VAL A 317 -7.43 -9.56 -28.32
C VAL A 317 -7.16 -10.27 -29.64
N GLU A 318 -8.19 -10.56 -30.46
CA GLU A 318 -8.07 -11.20 -31.77
C GLU A 318 -7.17 -10.39 -32.73
N ASN A 319 -7.20 -9.06 -32.61
CA ASN A 319 -6.35 -8.15 -33.39
C ASN A 319 -4.96 -7.91 -32.76
N GLY A 320 -4.60 -8.61 -31.68
CA GLY A 320 -3.30 -8.49 -31.00
C GLY A 320 -3.05 -7.14 -30.32
N LYS A 321 -4.11 -6.37 -30.05
CA LYS A 321 -4.01 -5.08 -29.32
C LYS A 321 -4.00 -5.27 -27.81
N ILE A 322 -4.62 -6.33 -27.31
CA ILE A 322 -4.59 -6.78 -25.94
C ILE A 322 -3.93 -8.17 -25.94
N ALA A 323 -3.00 -8.40 -25.03
CA ALA A 323 -2.36 -9.69 -24.88
C ALA A 323 -3.38 -10.73 -24.36
N GLU A 324 -3.45 -11.89 -25.01
CA GLU A 324 -4.38 -12.98 -24.65
C GLU A 324 -4.21 -13.38 -23.17
N SER A 325 -2.97 -13.52 -22.69
CA SER A 325 -2.67 -13.86 -21.30
C SER A 325 -3.25 -12.86 -20.29
N ARG A 326 -3.27 -11.57 -20.64
CA ARG A 326 -3.87 -10.51 -19.78
C ARG A 326 -5.39 -10.65 -19.76
N PHE A 327 -6.00 -10.90 -20.90
CA PHE A 327 -7.45 -11.10 -21.00
C PHE A 327 -7.89 -12.37 -20.26
N GLU A 328 -7.14 -13.48 -20.38
CA GLU A 328 -7.39 -14.69 -19.58
C GLU A 328 -7.25 -14.43 -18.07
N ASN A 329 -6.22 -13.70 -17.66
CA ASN A 329 -6.00 -13.36 -16.25
C ASN A 329 -7.12 -12.48 -15.70
N TYR A 330 -7.65 -11.55 -16.50
CA TYR A 330 -8.82 -10.76 -16.15
C TYR A 330 -10.00 -11.67 -15.75
N HIS A 331 -10.35 -12.65 -16.58
CA HIS A 331 -11.43 -13.58 -16.28
C HIS A 331 -11.13 -14.43 -15.03
N ARG A 332 -9.92 -14.96 -14.90
CA ARG A 332 -9.49 -15.69 -13.69
C ARG A 332 -9.61 -14.87 -12.42
N ILE A 333 -9.31 -13.57 -12.50
CA ILE A 333 -9.46 -12.65 -11.36
C ILE A 333 -10.95 -12.49 -11.03
N LEU A 334 -11.82 -12.21 -12.00
CA LEU A 334 -13.26 -12.09 -11.80
C LEU A 334 -13.86 -13.35 -11.15
N GLU A 335 -13.59 -14.52 -11.70
CA GLU A 335 -14.07 -15.81 -11.17
C GLU A 335 -13.64 -16.03 -9.72
N SER A 336 -12.38 -15.71 -9.40
CA SER A 336 -11.85 -15.85 -8.04
C SER A 336 -12.54 -14.92 -7.04
N MET A 337 -12.94 -13.72 -7.48
CA MET A 337 -13.65 -12.76 -6.64
C MET A 337 -15.10 -13.17 -6.38
N GLU A 338 -15.79 -13.68 -7.38
CA GLU A 338 -17.14 -14.24 -7.20
C GLU A 338 -17.15 -15.39 -6.17
N GLN A 339 -16.17 -16.28 -6.23
CA GLN A 339 -16.04 -17.39 -5.27
C GLN A 339 -15.83 -16.89 -3.83
N VAL A 340 -15.07 -15.83 -3.63
CA VAL A 340 -14.85 -15.21 -2.31
C VAL A 340 -16.14 -14.60 -1.79
N GLN A 341 -16.87 -13.83 -2.61
CA GLN A 341 -18.14 -13.22 -2.23
C GLN A 341 -19.20 -14.26 -1.85
N VAL A 342 -19.30 -15.39 -2.59
CA VAL A 342 -20.22 -16.48 -2.28
C VAL A 342 -19.89 -17.15 -0.95
N LYS A 343 -18.60 -17.38 -0.65
CA LYS A 343 -18.17 -17.96 0.63
C LYS A 343 -18.48 -17.04 1.80
N THR A 344 -18.24 -15.75 1.64
CA THR A 344 -18.53 -14.74 2.66
C THR A 344 -20.04 -14.66 2.95
N ARG A 345 -20.90 -14.65 1.94
CA ARG A 345 -22.36 -14.66 2.11
C ARG A 345 -22.86 -15.93 2.83
N LYS A 346 -22.31 -17.10 2.52
CA LYS A 346 -22.68 -18.37 3.18
C LYS A 346 -22.29 -18.41 4.64
N ASN A 347 -21.14 -17.85 5.02
CA ASN A 347 -20.71 -17.79 6.42
C ASN A 347 -21.56 -16.84 7.26
N PHE A 348 -22.16 -15.80 6.65
CA PHE A 348 -23.10 -14.91 7.35
C PHE A 348 -24.50 -15.53 7.50
N SER A 349 -24.95 -16.39 6.58
CA SER A 349 -26.26 -17.06 6.68
C SER A 349 -26.27 -18.26 7.63
N SER A 350 -25.11 -18.80 7.99
CA SER A 350 -24.98 -19.94 8.92
C SER A 350 -24.72 -19.53 10.38
N SER A 351 -24.65 -18.24 10.69
CA SER A 351 -24.47 -17.72 12.05
C SER A 351 -25.77 -17.20 12.70
N ASP A 352 -26.91 -17.32 12.01
CA ASP A 352 -28.24 -16.90 12.49
C ASP A 352 -29.17 -18.09 12.81
N ASP A 353 -28.63 -19.34 12.92
CA ASP A 353 -29.39 -20.52 13.39
C ASP A 353 -28.97 -20.94 14.81
#